data_d36d75c71834c7ea02edcab549e75355
#
_entry.id   d36d75c71834c7ea02edcab549e75355
#
_cell.length_a   1.000
_cell.length_b   1.000
_cell.length_c   1.000
_cell.angle_alpha   90.00
_cell.angle_beta   90.00
_cell.angle_gamma   90.00
#
_symmetry.space_group_name_H-M   'P 1'
#
loop_
_entity.id
_entity.type
_entity.pdbx_description
1 polymer ?
#
loop_
_entity_poly.entity_id
_entity_poly.type
_entity_poly.pdbx_seq_one_letter_code
_entity_poly.pdbx_strand_id
1 'polypeptide(L)'
;IAAALGIDTWSAALTPVQKIAVIDELKAQGRRVLMVGDGLNDAPALAAAHVSLSPIDAAHVTQAHADAVFLGERLKPVLDAVVIAGRARRLMSQNLWLAVIYNAIAVPIAIAGYVTPLIAALAMSGSSILVTLNALRAHRPDDDPPPVAAVRPASPALARTAVS
;
A
#
# COMPACT_ATOMS: atom_id res chain seq x y z
N ILE A 1 -1.76 -18.33 20.84
CA ILE A 1 -1.10 -17.30 20.03
C ILE A 1 -2.06 -16.12 19.82
N ALA A 2 -3.27 -16.33 19.26
CA ALA A 2 -4.23 -15.25 18.98
C ALA A 2 -4.56 -14.39 20.21
N ALA A 3 -4.90 -15.02 21.34
CA ALA A 3 -5.18 -14.35 22.60
C ALA A 3 -3.97 -13.54 23.13
N ALA A 4 -2.74 -14.07 22.96
CA ALA A 4 -1.52 -13.37 23.38
C ALA A 4 -1.21 -12.13 22.50
N LEU A 5 -1.76 -12.07 21.28
CA LEU A 5 -1.62 -10.96 20.34
C LEU A 5 -2.83 -10.01 20.36
N GLY A 6 -3.83 -10.25 21.22
CA GLY A 6 -5.04 -9.45 21.28
C GLY A 6 -5.92 -9.57 20.03
N ILE A 7 -5.88 -10.72 19.34
CA ILE A 7 -6.69 -10.98 18.14
C ILE A 7 -8.00 -11.62 18.60
N ASP A 8 -9.11 -10.90 18.49
CA ASP A 8 -10.43 -11.32 18.96
C ASP A 8 -11.10 -12.34 18.03
N THR A 9 -10.85 -12.20 16.71
CA THR A 9 -11.47 -13.07 15.71
C THR A 9 -10.40 -13.85 14.95
N TRP A 10 -10.44 -15.17 15.07
CA TRP A 10 -9.50 -16.04 14.39
C TRP A 10 -10.16 -17.35 13.99
N SER A 11 -9.63 -18.00 12.96
CA SER A 11 -10.04 -19.32 12.50
C SER A 11 -8.80 -20.12 12.15
N ALA A 12 -8.78 -21.39 12.50
CA ALA A 12 -7.66 -22.29 12.23
C ALA A 12 -8.04 -23.37 11.22
N ALA A 13 -7.02 -23.91 10.53
CA ALA A 13 -7.15 -25.02 9.59
C ALA A 13 -8.20 -24.83 8.49
N LEU A 14 -8.39 -23.58 8.02
CA LEU A 14 -9.30 -23.28 6.93
C LEU A 14 -8.76 -23.82 5.60
N THR A 15 -9.63 -24.47 4.83
CA THR A 15 -9.36 -24.80 3.43
C THR A 15 -9.35 -23.55 2.56
N PRO A 16 -8.75 -23.56 1.35
CA PRO A 16 -8.79 -22.43 0.43
C PRO A 16 -10.21 -21.89 0.16
N VAL A 17 -11.18 -22.80 -0.02
CA VAL A 17 -12.59 -22.44 -0.24
C VAL A 17 -13.19 -21.70 0.96
N GLN A 18 -12.89 -22.18 2.16
CA GLN A 18 -13.36 -21.55 3.39
C GLN A 18 -12.73 -20.16 3.61
N LYS A 19 -11.45 -19.96 3.23
CA LYS A 19 -10.82 -18.65 3.26
C LYS A 19 -11.53 -17.65 2.35
N ILE A 20 -11.89 -18.06 1.13
CA ILE A 20 -12.67 -17.24 0.20
C ILE A 20 -14.04 -16.90 0.80
N ALA A 21 -14.76 -17.88 1.35
CA ALA A 21 -16.07 -17.65 1.96
C ALA A 21 -16.01 -16.60 3.08
N VAL A 22 -14.99 -16.63 3.95
CA VAL A 22 -14.78 -15.62 4.99
C VAL A 22 -14.52 -14.24 4.39
N ILE A 23 -13.72 -14.15 3.33
CA ILE A 23 -13.45 -12.89 2.63
C ILE A 23 -14.73 -12.32 2.03
N ASP A 24 -15.53 -13.15 1.37
CA ASP A 24 -16.79 -12.74 0.73
C ASP A 24 -17.84 -12.31 1.76
N GLU A 25 -17.90 -12.99 2.91
CA GLU A 25 -18.75 -12.57 4.02
C GLU A 25 -18.35 -11.17 4.55
N LEU A 26 -17.05 -10.93 4.78
CA LEU A 26 -16.56 -9.63 5.19
C LEU A 26 -16.85 -8.53 4.14
N LYS A 27 -16.75 -8.86 2.86
CA LYS A 27 -17.09 -7.97 1.75
C LYS A 27 -18.60 -7.66 1.73
N ALA A 28 -19.44 -8.66 1.96
CA ALA A 28 -20.91 -8.49 2.04
C ALA A 28 -21.32 -7.58 3.21
N GLN A 29 -20.53 -7.57 4.30
CA GLN A 29 -20.65 -6.63 5.42
C GLN A 29 -20.16 -5.21 5.10
N GLY A 30 -19.71 -4.93 3.88
CA GLY A 30 -19.16 -3.64 3.47
C GLY A 30 -17.72 -3.39 3.93
N ARG A 31 -17.04 -4.39 4.48
CA ARG A 31 -15.65 -4.27 4.91
C ARG A 31 -14.69 -4.33 3.72
N ARG A 32 -13.60 -3.57 3.80
CA ARG A 32 -12.48 -3.68 2.86
C ARG A 32 -11.44 -4.63 3.43
N VAL A 33 -11.17 -5.71 2.70
CA VAL A 33 -10.31 -6.79 3.15
C VAL A 33 -8.93 -6.64 2.53
N LEU A 34 -7.90 -6.58 3.38
CA LEU A 34 -6.51 -6.77 3.02
C LEU A 34 -6.13 -8.21 3.38
N MET A 35 -5.72 -9.01 2.40
CA MET A 35 -5.23 -10.37 2.60
C MET A 35 -3.71 -10.40 2.53
N VAL A 36 -3.09 -11.09 3.47
CA VAL A 36 -1.65 -11.39 3.45
C VAL A 36 -1.50 -12.90 3.45
N GLY A 37 -0.76 -13.44 2.50
CA GLY A 37 -0.55 -14.88 2.35
C GLY A 37 0.81 -15.20 1.75
N ASP A 38 1.39 -16.31 2.17
CA ASP A 38 2.73 -16.79 1.77
C ASP A 38 2.70 -18.16 1.07
N GLY A 39 1.59 -18.87 1.15
CA GLY A 39 1.44 -20.23 0.68
C GLY A 39 0.67 -20.37 -0.63
N LEU A 40 0.96 -21.44 -1.36
CA LEU A 40 0.25 -21.80 -2.60
C LEU A 40 -1.27 -21.90 -2.38
N ASN A 41 -1.68 -22.34 -1.19
CA ASN A 41 -3.09 -22.47 -0.80
C ASN A 41 -3.78 -21.10 -0.57
N ASP A 42 -3.02 -20.01 -0.50
CA ASP A 42 -3.54 -18.66 -0.28
C ASP A 42 -3.82 -17.92 -1.59
N ALA A 43 -3.28 -18.37 -2.71
CA ALA A 43 -3.44 -17.70 -4.01
C ALA A 43 -4.91 -17.42 -4.37
N PRO A 44 -5.87 -18.34 -4.21
CA PRO A 44 -7.28 -18.04 -4.47
C PRO A 44 -7.88 -17.00 -3.50
N ALA A 45 -7.46 -17.01 -2.23
CA ALA A 45 -7.91 -16.05 -1.23
C ALA A 45 -7.32 -14.65 -1.46
N LEU A 46 -6.04 -14.57 -1.90
CA LEU A 46 -5.40 -13.32 -2.32
C LEU A 46 -6.17 -12.67 -3.47
N ALA A 47 -6.50 -13.46 -4.50
CA ALA A 47 -7.28 -12.98 -5.64
C ALA A 47 -8.72 -12.56 -5.27
N ALA A 48 -9.31 -13.15 -4.23
CA ALA A 48 -10.65 -12.81 -3.75
C ALA A 48 -10.67 -11.53 -2.89
N ALA A 49 -9.56 -11.07 -2.33
CA ALA A 49 -9.49 -9.90 -1.47
C ALA A 49 -9.66 -8.58 -2.24
N HIS A 50 -9.81 -7.45 -1.53
CA HIS A 50 -9.78 -6.13 -2.16
C HIS A 50 -8.35 -5.66 -2.46
N VAL A 51 -7.42 -6.03 -1.61
CA VAL A 51 -5.98 -5.79 -1.73
C VAL A 51 -5.27 -7.00 -1.15
N SER A 52 -4.21 -7.43 -1.79
CA SER A 52 -3.44 -8.59 -1.39
C SER A 52 -1.94 -8.32 -1.36
N LEU A 53 -1.27 -8.85 -0.34
CA LEU A 53 0.16 -8.73 -0.15
C LEU A 53 0.79 -10.11 0.07
N SER A 54 1.96 -10.33 -0.53
CA SER A 54 2.73 -11.55 -0.36
C SER A 54 4.19 -11.24 -0.02
N PRO A 55 4.85 -12.01 0.85
CA PRO A 55 6.29 -11.87 1.03
C PRO A 55 7.05 -12.35 -0.23
N ILE A 56 8.24 -11.80 -0.44
CA ILE A 56 9.06 -12.15 -1.62
C ILE A 56 9.51 -13.62 -1.60
N ASP A 57 9.58 -14.23 -0.43
CA ASP A 57 9.97 -15.63 -0.25
C ASP A 57 8.81 -16.61 -0.45
N ALA A 58 7.60 -16.09 -0.75
CA ALA A 58 6.44 -16.91 -1.04
C ALA A 58 6.58 -17.65 -2.38
N ALA A 59 5.79 -18.71 -2.55
CA ALA A 59 5.73 -19.43 -3.81
C ALA A 59 5.40 -18.49 -5.00
N HIS A 60 6.04 -18.69 -6.15
CA HIS A 60 5.84 -17.85 -7.33
C HIS A 60 4.38 -17.67 -7.73
N VAL A 61 3.55 -18.71 -7.57
CA VAL A 61 2.11 -18.64 -7.85
C VAL A 61 1.41 -17.68 -6.89
N THR A 62 1.80 -17.66 -5.62
CA THR A 62 1.25 -16.76 -4.60
C THR A 62 1.61 -15.29 -4.92
N GLN A 63 2.86 -15.03 -5.29
CA GLN A 63 3.31 -13.72 -5.72
C GLN A 63 2.58 -13.21 -6.95
N ALA A 64 2.33 -14.09 -7.92
CA ALA A 64 1.62 -13.74 -9.16
C ALA A 64 0.15 -13.32 -8.94
N HIS A 65 -0.46 -13.72 -7.82
CA HIS A 65 -1.83 -13.36 -7.45
C HIS A 65 -1.92 -12.25 -6.41
N ALA A 66 -0.79 -11.74 -5.93
CA ALA A 66 -0.74 -10.63 -4.99
C ALA A 66 -0.64 -9.28 -5.74
N ASP A 67 -1.35 -8.26 -5.25
CA ASP A 67 -1.26 -6.90 -5.81
C ASP A 67 0.08 -6.24 -5.52
N ALA A 68 0.73 -6.62 -4.41
CA ALA A 68 2.08 -6.17 -4.09
C ALA A 68 2.87 -7.21 -3.30
N VAL A 69 4.19 -7.12 -3.39
CA VAL A 69 5.13 -8.01 -2.71
C VAL A 69 5.98 -7.20 -1.75
N PHE A 70 6.18 -7.71 -0.54
CA PHE A 70 7.03 -7.07 0.46
C PHE A 70 8.26 -7.90 0.80
N LEU A 71 9.32 -7.24 1.26
CA LEU A 71 10.60 -7.83 1.61
C LEU A 71 10.65 -8.16 3.10
N GLY A 72 11.20 -9.34 3.42
CA GLY A 72 11.48 -9.78 4.78
C GLY A 72 10.38 -10.63 5.42
N GLU A 73 10.74 -11.31 6.50
CA GLU A 73 9.90 -12.27 7.24
C GLU A 73 8.92 -11.61 8.23
N ARG A 74 9.01 -10.30 8.41
CA ARG A 74 8.19 -9.56 9.39
C ARG A 74 7.02 -8.88 8.71
N LEU A 75 5.89 -8.78 9.41
CA LEU A 75 4.69 -8.08 8.92
C LEU A 75 4.77 -6.54 9.06
N LYS A 76 5.87 -5.99 9.55
CA LYS A 76 6.05 -4.53 9.66
C LYS A 76 5.84 -3.80 8.33
N PRO A 77 6.37 -4.26 7.17
CA PRO A 77 6.11 -3.62 5.89
C PRO A 77 4.63 -3.55 5.51
N VAL A 78 3.83 -4.53 5.93
CA VAL A 78 2.37 -4.52 5.72
C VAL A 78 1.72 -3.37 6.49
N LEU A 79 2.10 -3.19 7.77
CA LEU A 79 1.62 -2.09 8.59
C LEU A 79 2.05 -0.73 7.99
N ASP A 80 3.31 -0.62 7.61
CA ASP A 80 3.86 0.60 7.01
C ASP A 80 3.12 0.93 5.70
N ALA A 81 2.83 -0.05 4.85
CA ALA A 81 2.06 0.13 3.63
C ALA A 81 0.64 0.68 3.90
N VAL A 82 -0.06 0.15 4.90
CA VAL A 82 -1.39 0.63 5.29
C VAL A 82 -1.34 2.08 5.79
N VAL A 83 -0.35 2.40 6.63
CA VAL A 83 -0.16 3.76 7.18
C VAL A 83 0.17 4.76 6.08
N ILE A 84 1.10 4.40 5.18
CA ILE A 84 1.52 5.25 4.05
C ILE A 84 0.34 5.45 3.09
N ALA A 85 -0.40 4.39 2.74
CA ALA A 85 -1.59 4.50 1.88
C ALA A 85 -2.66 5.40 2.49
N GLY A 86 -2.91 5.30 3.80
CA GLY A 86 -3.83 6.19 4.52
C GLY A 86 -3.40 7.66 4.46
N ARG A 87 -2.11 7.93 4.62
CA ARG A 87 -1.52 9.27 4.50
C ARG A 87 -1.63 9.81 3.07
N ALA A 88 -1.24 9.00 2.08
CA ALA A 88 -1.33 9.36 0.67
C ALA A 88 -2.76 9.72 0.27
N ARG A 89 -3.75 8.90 0.66
CA ARG A 89 -5.17 9.17 0.40
C ARG A 89 -5.62 10.51 0.99
N ARG A 90 -5.18 10.85 2.21
CA ARG A 90 -5.52 12.14 2.85
C ARG A 90 -4.92 13.31 2.07
N LEU A 91 -3.65 13.22 1.66
CA LEU A 91 -2.99 14.25 0.87
C LEU A 91 -3.58 14.39 -0.54
N MET A 92 -3.95 13.29 -1.17
CA MET A 92 -4.69 13.31 -2.45
C MET A 92 -6.01 14.05 -2.32
N SER A 93 -6.79 13.79 -1.26
CA SER A 93 -8.04 14.49 -0.99
C SER A 93 -7.81 15.98 -0.75
N GLN A 94 -6.76 16.36 0.00
CA GLN A 94 -6.41 17.76 0.21
C GLN A 94 -6.05 18.46 -1.10
N ASN A 95 -5.25 17.83 -1.96
CA ASN A 95 -4.89 18.38 -3.26
C ASN A 95 -6.09 18.54 -4.18
N LEU A 96 -7.01 17.57 -4.16
CA LEU A 96 -8.25 17.64 -4.93
C LEU A 96 -9.12 18.82 -4.48
N TRP A 97 -9.33 18.98 -3.16
CA TRP A 97 -10.07 20.11 -2.61
C TRP A 97 -9.40 21.44 -2.90
N LEU A 98 -8.08 21.52 -2.82
CA LEU A 98 -7.32 22.72 -3.17
C LEU A 98 -7.52 23.09 -4.64
N ALA A 99 -7.52 22.11 -5.55
CA ALA A 99 -7.80 22.34 -6.96
C ALA A 99 -9.26 22.82 -7.19
N VAL A 100 -10.23 22.23 -6.51
CA VAL A 100 -11.65 22.62 -6.60
C VAL A 100 -11.83 24.07 -6.14
N ILE A 101 -11.29 24.42 -4.96
CA ILE A 101 -11.39 25.77 -4.39
C ILE A 101 -10.69 26.77 -5.31
N TYR A 102 -9.48 26.46 -5.77
CA TYR A 102 -8.75 27.30 -6.69
C TYR A 102 -9.58 27.61 -7.95
N ASN A 103 -10.15 26.58 -8.60
CA ASN A 103 -10.96 26.76 -9.79
C ASN A 103 -12.27 27.49 -9.51
N ALA A 104 -12.92 27.25 -8.36
CA ALA A 104 -14.16 27.93 -7.97
C ALA A 104 -13.96 29.44 -7.77
N ILE A 105 -12.75 29.88 -7.44
CA ILE A 105 -12.40 31.29 -7.30
C ILE A 105 -11.84 31.85 -8.63
N ALA A 106 -10.91 31.16 -9.25
CA ALA A 106 -10.18 31.65 -10.42
C ALA A 106 -11.09 31.78 -11.66
N VAL A 107 -12.00 30.81 -11.87
CA VAL A 107 -12.87 30.81 -13.06
C VAL A 107 -13.84 32.01 -13.08
N PRO A 108 -14.59 32.34 -12.03
CA PRO A 108 -15.43 33.53 -12.03
C PRO A 108 -14.64 34.83 -12.22
N ILE A 109 -13.45 34.96 -11.62
CA ILE A 109 -12.60 36.14 -11.75
C ILE A 109 -12.09 36.27 -13.20
N ALA A 110 -11.77 35.14 -13.84
CA ALA A 110 -11.35 35.13 -15.25
C ALA A 110 -12.50 35.53 -16.18
N ILE A 111 -13.70 35.01 -15.96
CA ILE A 111 -14.91 35.36 -16.73
C ILE A 111 -15.24 36.86 -16.59
N ALA A 112 -15.04 37.43 -15.40
CA ALA A 112 -15.23 38.85 -15.16
C ALA A 112 -14.16 39.77 -15.82
N GLY A 113 -13.16 39.17 -16.49
CA GLY A 113 -12.14 39.91 -17.23
C GLY A 113 -11.00 40.50 -16.41
N TYR A 114 -10.89 40.15 -15.11
CA TYR A 114 -9.84 40.66 -14.23
C TYR A 114 -8.50 39.93 -14.34
N VAL A 115 -8.39 38.90 -15.21
CA VAL A 115 -7.20 38.06 -15.33
C VAL A 115 -6.39 38.48 -16.56
N THR A 116 -5.18 39.01 -16.31
CA THR A 116 -4.19 39.18 -17.38
C THR A 116 -3.40 37.89 -17.61
N PRO A 117 -2.75 37.70 -18.79
CA PRO A 117 -1.91 36.51 -19.04
C PRO A 117 -0.82 36.33 -17.99
N LEU A 118 -0.25 37.40 -17.45
CA LEU A 118 0.77 37.34 -16.41
C LEU A 118 0.18 36.81 -15.10
N ILE A 119 -0.99 37.32 -14.68
CA ILE A 119 -1.68 36.85 -13.48
C ILE A 119 -2.05 35.37 -13.59
N ALA A 120 -2.52 34.94 -14.77
CA ALA A 120 -2.84 33.54 -15.02
C ALA A 120 -1.59 32.65 -14.88
N ALA A 121 -0.46 33.05 -15.46
CA ALA A 121 0.79 32.30 -15.40
C ALA A 121 1.32 32.19 -13.96
N LEU A 122 1.28 33.27 -13.18
CA LEU A 122 1.69 33.28 -11.77
C LEU A 122 0.78 32.41 -10.90
N ALA A 123 -0.52 32.49 -11.11
CA ALA A 123 -1.51 31.69 -10.37
C ALA A 123 -1.35 30.18 -10.65
N MET A 124 -1.15 29.82 -11.93
CA MET A 124 -0.91 28.42 -12.32
C MET A 124 0.40 27.89 -11.73
N SER A 125 1.49 28.65 -11.80
CA SER A 125 2.78 28.26 -11.23
C SER A 125 2.71 28.12 -9.71
N GLY A 126 2.07 29.08 -9.02
CA GLY A 126 1.86 29.05 -7.58
C GLY A 126 1.04 27.85 -7.12
N SER A 127 -0.05 27.54 -7.81
CA SER A 127 -0.88 26.37 -7.55
C SER A 127 -0.09 25.06 -7.69
N SER A 128 0.71 24.94 -8.75
CA SER A 128 1.56 23.78 -9.00
C SER A 128 2.60 23.58 -7.90
N ILE A 129 3.25 24.65 -7.45
CA ILE A 129 4.21 24.60 -6.35
C ILE A 129 3.52 24.18 -5.04
N LEU A 130 2.35 24.72 -4.73
CA LEU A 130 1.61 24.36 -3.52
C LEU A 130 1.23 22.89 -3.48
N VAL A 131 0.72 22.35 -4.60
CA VAL A 131 0.36 20.93 -4.72
C VAL A 131 1.60 20.05 -4.56
N THR A 132 2.71 20.43 -5.19
CA THR A 132 3.97 19.68 -5.09
C THR A 132 4.52 19.69 -3.66
N LEU A 133 4.56 20.83 -3.00
CA LEU A 133 5.00 20.95 -1.62
C LEU A 133 4.11 20.14 -0.67
N ASN A 134 2.79 20.13 -0.90
CA ASN A 134 1.88 19.32 -0.11
C ASN A 134 2.11 17.81 -0.35
N ALA A 135 2.37 17.41 -1.58
CA ALA A 135 2.67 16.02 -1.92
C ALA A 135 3.99 15.53 -1.28
N LEU A 136 5.02 16.39 -1.19
CA LEU A 136 6.28 16.06 -0.53
C LEU A 136 6.13 15.77 0.97
N ARG A 137 5.05 16.24 1.61
CA ARG A 137 4.72 15.90 3.01
C ARG A 137 4.30 14.44 3.20
N ALA A 138 4.04 13.70 2.11
CA ALA A 138 3.81 12.26 2.17
C ALA A 138 5.04 11.49 2.61
N HIS A 139 6.21 11.97 2.20
CA HIS A 139 7.51 11.36 2.55
C HIS A 139 7.94 11.82 3.95
N ARG A 140 8.20 10.86 4.84
CA ARG A 140 8.90 11.09 6.13
C ARG A 140 10.27 10.45 6.05
N PRO A 141 11.29 11.05 6.70
CA PRO A 141 12.63 10.43 6.79
C PRO A 141 12.63 9.03 7.41
N ASP A 142 11.66 8.73 8.28
CA ASP A 142 11.49 7.42 8.91
C ASP A 142 10.83 6.37 7.99
N ASP A 143 10.31 6.79 6.84
CA ASP A 143 9.70 5.89 5.84
C ASP A 143 10.78 5.29 4.90
N ASP A 144 12.04 5.71 5.02
CA ASP A 144 13.12 5.10 4.26
C ASP A 144 13.30 3.63 4.69
N PRO A 145 13.26 2.68 3.75
CA PRO A 145 13.52 1.29 4.08
C PRO A 145 14.91 1.20 4.73
N PRO A 146 15.09 0.38 5.78
CA PRO A 146 16.39 0.17 6.34
C PRO A 146 17.34 -0.25 5.20
N PRO A 147 18.59 0.23 5.19
CA PRO A 147 19.55 -0.10 4.15
C PRO A 147 19.51 -1.62 3.96
N VAL A 148 19.28 -2.05 2.73
CA VAL A 148 19.23 -3.48 2.37
C VAL A 148 20.53 -4.08 2.87
N ALA A 149 20.46 -4.80 3.99
CA ALA A 149 21.61 -5.54 4.49
C ALA A 149 22.01 -6.45 3.32
N ALA A 150 23.19 -6.22 2.78
CA ALA A 150 23.73 -6.98 1.67
C ALA A 150 23.46 -8.45 1.97
N VAL A 151 22.71 -9.13 1.12
CA VAL A 151 22.45 -10.56 1.23
C VAL A 151 23.82 -11.21 1.30
N ARG A 152 24.22 -11.64 2.49
CA ARG A 152 25.44 -12.42 2.63
C ARG A 152 25.24 -13.66 1.77
N PRO A 153 26.07 -13.87 0.74
CA PRO A 153 25.99 -15.11 -0.02
C PRO A 153 26.12 -16.25 0.99
N ALA A 154 25.19 -17.21 0.91
CA ALA A 154 25.20 -18.38 1.78
C ALA A 154 26.61 -18.97 1.74
N SER A 155 27.23 -19.11 2.92
CA SER A 155 28.58 -19.65 3.06
C SER A 155 28.64 -21.04 2.43
N PRO A 156 29.61 -21.34 1.56
CA PRO A 156 29.70 -22.65 0.88
C PRO A 156 30.06 -23.83 1.80
N ALA A 157 29.87 -23.69 3.10
CA ALA A 157 30.27 -24.68 4.11
C ALA A 157 29.34 -25.92 4.21
N LEU A 158 28.18 -25.94 3.57
CA LEU A 158 27.22 -27.08 3.65
C LEU A 158 27.24 -28.04 2.46
N ALA A 159 28.16 -27.84 1.49
CA ALA A 159 28.26 -28.74 0.32
C ALA A 159 29.23 -29.92 0.50
N ARG A 160 29.74 -30.18 1.71
CA ARG A 160 30.81 -31.21 1.93
C ARG A 160 30.39 -32.43 2.75
N THR A 161 29.13 -32.65 3.06
CA THR A 161 28.69 -33.83 3.86
C THR A 161 27.63 -34.70 3.19
N ALA A 162 27.66 -34.82 1.88
CA ALA A 162 26.75 -35.73 1.17
C ALA A 162 27.47 -36.57 0.11
N VAL A 163 28.71 -37.06 0.39
CA VAL A 163 29.35 -38.16 -0.35
C VAL A 163 30.27 -38.91 0.62
N SER A 164 29.75 -39.93 1.27
CA SER A 164 30.44 -41.16 1.65
C SER A 164 29.42 -42.21 2.05
#